data_3760ddd90aac7909a86fe3e4e4180867
#
_entry.id   3760ddd90aac7909a86fe3e4e4180867
#
_cell.length_a   1.000
_cell.length_b   1.000
_cell.length_c   1.000
_cell.angle_alpha   90.00
_cell.angle_beta   90.00
_cell.angle_gamma   90.00
#
_symmetry.space_group_name_H-M   'P 1'
#
loop_
_entity.id
_entity.type
_entity.pdbx_description
1 polymer ?
#
loop_
_entity_poly.entity_id
_entity_poly.type
_entity_poly.pdbx_seq_one_letter_code
_entity_poly.pdbx_strand_id
1 'polypeptide(L)'
;MSLKEVEFYHGCVFSRLSQLDAGISIKRLKDFSQGFYILAEKLPVYIKHTTKKLSPWRFSFHKTHQDELQSLKNKHGFALIVFVCGHDGICSLEFERFKNILDYVHEDVEWVAIRRKRGEKYAVSGKDGELKGKIGDIDFTNLVCSILDI
;
A
#
# COMPACT_ATOMS: atom_id res chain seq x y z
N MET A 1 -12.50 24.89 -7.97
CA MET A 1 -11.52 23.79 -8.01
C MET A 1 -12.20 22.49 -7.68
N SER A 2 -12.03 21.49 -8.52
CA SER A 2 -12.67 20.18 -8.30
C SER A 2 -11.79 19.26 -7.49
N LEU A 3 -12.40 18.39 -6.69
CA LEU A 3 -11.68 17.32 -6.00
C LEU A 3 -11.25 16.26 -7.00
N LYS A 4 -10.03 15.75 -6.81
CA LYS A 4 -9.47 14.72 -7.69
C LYS A 4 -9.72 13.34 -7.11
N GLU A 5 -9.80 12.33 -7.97
CA GLU A 5 -9.98 10.94 -7.58
C GLU A 5 -8.95 10.50 -6.53
N VAL A 6 -7.70 10.87 -6.74
CA VAL A 6 -6.62 10.49 -5.81
C VAL A 6 -6.88 11.04 -4.40
N GLU A 7 -7.50 12.20 -4.27
CA GLU A 7 -7.79 12.79 -2.96
C GLU A 7 -8.78 11.94 -2.17
N PHE A 8 -9.77 11.35 -2.84
CA PHE A 8 -10.73 10.45 -2.19
C PHE A 8 -10.05 9.19 -1.67
N TYR A 9 -9.24 8.55 -2.49
CA TYR A 9 -8.63 7.26 -2.14
C TYR A 9 -7.45 7.38 -1.20
N HIS A 10 -6.58 8.37 -1.41
CA HIS A 10 -5.49 8.65 -0.46
C HIS A 10 -6.07 9.18 0.85
N GLY A 11 -7.13 9.97 0.77
CA GLY A 11 -7.82 10.49 1.95
C GLY A 11 -8.36 9.39 2.85
N CYS A 12 -8.81 8.26 2.30
CA CYS A 12 -9.23 7.10 3.10
C CYS A 12 -8.10 6.58 3.99
N VAL A 13 -6.89 6.51 3.45
CA VAL A 13 -5.71 6.08 4.21
C VAL A 13 -5.40 7.06 5.34
N PHE A 14 -5.41 8.36 5.02
CA PHE A 14 -5.15 9.41 6.02
C PHE A 14 -6.22 9.44 7.10
N SER A 15 -7.48 9.21 6.73
CA SER A 15 -8.57 9.11 7.68
C SER A 15 -8.36 7.98 8.68
N ARG A 16 -7.92 6.80 8.20
CA ARG A 16 -7.59 5.67 9.07
C ARG A 16 -6.47 6.02 10.05
N LEU A 17 -5.43 6.69 9.56
CA LEU A 17 -4.32 7.12 10.41
C LEU A 17 -4.74 8.13 11.45
N SER A 18 -5.67 9.02 11.12
CA SER A 18 -6.16 10.04 12.05
C SER A 18 -6.94 9.46 13.24
N GLN A 19 -7.39 8.22 13.13
CA GLN A 19 -8.12 7.54 14.21
C GLN A 19 -7.21 6.94 15.28
N LEU A 20 -5.91 6.93 15.04
CA LEU A 20 -4.94 6.45 16.03
C LEU A 20 -4.73 7.50 17.12
N ASP A 21 -4.51 7.04 18.36
CA ASP A 21 -4.31 7.91 19.52
C ASP A 21 -2.92 8.55 19.56
N ALA A 22 -2.30 8.72 18.44
CA ALA A 22 -0.97 9.32 18.32
C ALA A 22 -0.95 10.31 17.15
N GLY A 23 -0.29 11.44 17.36
CA GLY A 23 -0.08 12.41 16.27
C GLY A 23 0.94 11.86 15.30
N ILE A 24 0.49 11.54 14.08
CA ILE A 24 1.37 11.05 13.03
C ILE A 24 1.46 12.11 11.94
N SER A 25 2.67 12.62 11.70
CA SER A 25 2.88 13.53 10.58
C SER A 25 2.83 12.76 9.27
N ILE A 26 2.23 13.39 8.26
CA ILE A 26 2.11 12.83 6.91
C ILE A 26 2.69 13.85 5.95
N LYS A 27 3.73 13.47 5.21
CA LYS A 27 4.33 14.35 4.21
C LYS A 27 4.40 13.63 2.88
N ARG A 28 4.05 14.36 1.82
CA ARG A 28 4.25 13.87 0.46
C ARG A 28 5.74 13.88 0.13
N LEU A 29 6.23 12.82 -0.50
CA LEU A 29 7.59 12.76 -1.01
C LEU A 29 7.63 13.36 -2.41
N LYS A 30 7.98 14.63 -2.51
CA LYS A 30 7.88 15.42 -3.75
C LYS A 30 8.80 14.96 -4.87
N ASP A 31 9.93 14.35 -4.53
CA ASP A 31 10.91 13.87 -5.50
C ASP A 31 10.59 12.47 -6.03
N PHE A 32 9.47 11.90 -5.59
CA PHE A 32 9.00 10.57 -5.98
C PHE A 32 7.70 10.67 -6.76
N SER A 33 7.30 9.58 -7.39
CA SER A 33 6.03 9.49 -8.11
C SER A 33 4.85 9.79 -7.19
N GLN A 34 3.71 10.14 -7.78
CA GLN A 34 2.49 10.37 -7.01
C GLN A 34 2.11 9.12 -6.22
N GLY A 35 1.68 9.31 -4.98
CA GLY A 35 1.28 8.23 -4.09
C GLY A 35 2.31 7.87 -3.04
N PHE A 36 3.50 8.46 -3.10
CA PHE A 36 4.54 8.26 -2.10
C PHE A 36 4.47 9.30 -1.00
N TYR A 37 4.38 8.83 0.23
CA TYR A 37 4.33 9.64 1.45
C TYR A 37 5.29 9.09 2.48
N ILE A 38 5.61 9.89 3.49
CA ILE A 38 6.36 9.42 4.65
C ILE A 38 5.59 9.74 5.93
N LEU A 39 5.42 8.73 6.77
CA LEU A 39 4.71 8.83 8.05
C LEU A 39 5.72 9.03 9.18
N ALA A 40 5.47 10.03 10.04
CA ALA A 40 6.31 10.34 11.21
C ALA A 40 7.78 10.49 10.84
N GLU A 41 8.07 10.91 9.63
CA GLU A 41 9.42 11.06 9.07
C GLU A 41 10.26 9.77 9.09
N LYS A 42 9.63 8.62 9.29
CA LYS A 42 10.29 7.31 9.42
C LYS A 42 9.82 6.26 8.45
N LEU A 43 8.51 6.22 8.17
CA LEU A 43 7.90 5.11 7.42
C LEU A 43 7.39 5.57 6.07
N PRO A 44 8.11 5.24 4.98
CA PRO A 44 7.59 5.47 3.64
C PRO A 44 6.39 4.58 3.35
N VAL A 45 5.37 5.16 2.73
CA VAL A 45 4.21 4.41 2.25
C VAL A 45 3.93 4.77 0.79
N TYR A 46 3.58 3.78 0.00
CA TYR A 46 3.14 3.96 -1.37
C TYR A 46 1.68 3.54 -1.47
N ILE A 47 0.81 4.49 -1.79
CA ILE A 47 -0.63 4.26 -1.87
C ILE A 47 -1.02 4.04 -3.33
N LYS A 48 -1.68 2.91 -3.60
CA LYS A 48 -2.30 2.62 -4.89
C LYS A 48 -3.79 2.40 -4.68
N HIS A 49 -4.59 2.77 -5.67
CA HIS A 49 -6.03 2.57 -5.59
C HIS A 49 -6.59 2.08 -6.91
N THR A 50 -7.80 1.55 -6.85
CA THR A 50 -8.62 1.25 -8.02
C THR A 50 -10.06 1.68 -7.73
N THR A 51 -10.76 2.09 -8.76
CA THR A 51 -12.17 2.48 -8.65
C THR A 51 -13.11 1.31 -8.79
N LYS A 52 -12.62 0.12 -9.13
CA LYS A 52 -13.44 -1.08 -9.27
C LYS A 52 -14.11 -1.42 -7.95
N LYS A 53 -15.43 -1.66 -7.98
CA LYS A 53 -16.22 -1.86 -6.75
C LYS A 53 -16.08 -3.27 -6.17
N LEU A 54 -15.94 -4.28 -7.02
CA LEU A 54 -15.95 -5.68 -6.60
C LEU A 54 -14.62 -6.37 -6.86
N SER A 55 -14.33 -7.36 -6.02
CA SER A 55 -13.20 -8.28 -6.18
C SER A 55 -13.26 -9.02 -7.54
N PRO A 56 -12.14 -9.33 -8.19
CA PRO A 56 -10.78 -9.04 -7.76
C PRO A 56 -10.35 -7.61 -8.15
N TRP A 57 -9.46 -7.05 -7.35
CA TRP A 57 -8.85 -5.75 -7.63
C TRP A 57 -7.43 -5.98 -8.13
N ARG A 58 -7.08 -5.36 -9.28
CA ARG A 58 -5.76 -5.50 -9.88
C ARG A 58 -5.05 -4.17 -9.93
N PHE A 59 -3.74 -4.23 -9.68
CA PHE A 59 -2.88 -3.06 -9.65
C PHE A 59 -1.65 -3.33 -10.50
N SER A 60 -1.31 -2.38 -11.36
CA SER A 60 -0.11 -2.48 -12.20
C SER A 60 1.05 -1.74 -11.54
N PHE A 61 2.25 -2.29 -11.69
CA PHE A 61 3.47 -1.69 -11.15
C PHE A 61 4.45 -1.43 -12.27
N HIS A 62 4.90 -0.18 -12.37
CA HIS A 62 5.97 0.22 -13.29
C HIS A 62 7.32 0.02 -12.60
N LYS A 63 8.36 -0.20 -13.41
CA LYS A 63 9.72 -0.35 -12.89
C LYS A 63 10.14 0.83 -12.01
N THR A 64 9.80 2.06 -12.43
CA THR A 64 10.11 3.26 -11.66
C THR A 64 9.55 3.18 -10.24
N HIS A 65 8.30 2.74 -10.08
CA HIS A 65 7.66 2.64 -8.77
C HIS A 65 8.34 1.59 -7.90
N GLN A 66 8.74 0.47 -8.48
CA GLN A 66 9.46 -0.57 -7.74
C GLN A 66 10.85 -0.11 -7.32
N ASP A 67 11.56 0.61 -8.20
CA ASP A 67 12.88 1.18 -7.90
C ASP A 67 12.78 2.23 -6.79
N GLU A 68 11.74 3.06 -6.82
CA GLU A 68 11.48 4.06 -5.78
C GLU A 68 11.21 3.39 -4.42
N LEU A 69 10.39 2.35 -4.41
CA LEU A 69 10.13 1.57 -3.19
C LEU A 69 11.40 0.96 -2.63
N GLN A 70 12.22 0.37 -3.50
CA GLN A 70 13.49 -0.22 -3.10
C GLN A 70 14.42 0.81 -2.47
N SER A 71 14.53 1.99 -3.07
CA SER A 71 15.41 3.05 -2.56
C SER A 71 14.93 3.55 -1.19
N LEU A 72 13.63 3.68 -1.00
CA LEU A 72 13.05 4.11 0.27
C LEU A 72 13.23 3.05 1.35
N LYS A 73 13.04 1.78 1.01
CA LYS A 73 13.31 0.67 1.91
C LYS A 73 14.77 0.65 2.35
N ASN A 74 15.69 0.86 1.41
CA ASN A 74 17.13 0.89 1.72
C ASN A 74 17.48 2.06 2.65
N LYS A 75 16.89 3.22 2.42
CA LYS A 75 17.17 4.42 3.20
C LYS A 75 16.55 4.37 4.61
N HIS A 76 15.31 3.92 4.72
CA HIS A 76 14.55 4.01 5.97
C HIS A 76 14.43 2.69 6.74
N GLY A 77 14.79 1.57 6.13
CA GLY A 77 14.68 0.25 6.75
C GLY A 77 13.30 -0.39 6.61
N PHE A 78 12.28 0.39 6.30
CA PHE A 78 10.89 -0.05 6.13
C PHE A 78 10.28 0.60 4.90
N ALA A 79 9.28 -0.04 4.33
CA ALA A 79 8.38 0.57 3.36
C ALA A 79 7.09 -0.25 3.33
N LEU A 80 5.96 0.43 3.21
CA LEU A 80 4.64 -0.20 3.08
C LEU A 80 4.04 0.12 1.73
N ILE A 81 3.37 -0.86 1.15
CA ILE A 81 2.51 -0.64 0.00
C ILE A 81 1.07 -0.76 0.50
N VAL A 82 0.27 0.25 0.24
CA VAL A 82 -1.10 0.36 0.73
C VAL A 82 -2.05 0.36 -0.45
N PHE A 83 -2.87 -0.68 -0.55
CA PHE A 83 -3.84 -0.82 -1.63
C PHE A 83 -5.22 -0.44 -1.14
N VAL A 84 -5.82 0.58 -1.77
CA VAL A 84 -7.22 0.93 -1.53
C VAL A 84 -8.07 0.19 -2.56
N CYS A 85 -8.79 -0.81 -2.10
CA CYS A 85 -9.57 -1.73 -2.94
C CYS A 85 -10.97 -1.18 -3.17
N GLY A 86 -11.09 -0.22 -4.09
CA GLY A 86 -12.35 0.44 -4.36
C GLY A 86 -12.96 1.03 -3.09
N HIS A 87 -14.21 0.73 -2.83
CA HIS A 87 -14.90 1.14 -1.59
C HIS A 87 -14.90 0.03 -0.53
N ASP A 88 -14.18 -1.07 -0.78
CA ASP A 88 -14.23 -2.24 0.10
C ASP A 88 -13.38 -2.08 1.36
N GLY A 89 -12.15 -1.63 1.21
CA GLY A 89 -11.24 -1.46 2.33
C GLY A 89 -9.80 -1.32 1.89
N ILE A 90 -8.91 -1.45 2.87
CA ILE A 90 -7.48 -1.23 2.70
C ILE A 90 -6.72 -2.55 2.94
N CYS A 91 -5.84 -2.89 2.01
CA CYS A 91 -4.94 -4.02 2.13
C CYS A 91 -3.51 -3.50 2.09
N SER A 92 -2.71 -3.82 3.09
CA SER A 92 -1.34 -3.33 3.19
C SER A 92 -0.33 -4.46 3.20
N LEU A 93 0.83 -4.22 2.58
CA LEU A 93 1.94 -5.15 2.54
C LEU A 93 3.23 -4.46 2.98
N GLU A 94 3.99 -5.14 3.83
CA GLU A 94 5.38 -4.76 4.05
C GLU A 94 6.20 -5.08 2.80
N PHE A 95 7.28 -4.36 2.60
CA PHE A 95 8.13 -4.50 1.42
C PHE A 95 8.60 -5.94 1.19
N GLU A 96 9.01 -6.64 2.24
CA GLU A 96 9.49 -8.03 2.14
C GLU A 96 8.40 -8.96 1.62
N ARG A 97 7.17 -8.80 2.10
CA ARG A 97 6.02 -9.60 1.63
C ARG A 97 5.67 -9.25 0.19
N PHE A 98 5.77 -7.97 -0.17
CA PHE A 98 5.58 -7.52 -1.54
C PHE A 98 6.56 -8.20 -2.50
N LYS A 99 7.83 -8.36 -2.08
CA LYS A 99 8.86 -9.02 -2.90
C LYS A 99 8.68 -10.53 -3.03
N ASN A 100 7.82 -11.14 -2.22
CA ASN A 100 7.43 -12.54 -2.41
C ASN A 100 6.45 -12.74 -3.57
N ILE A 101 5.78 -11.68 -4.00
CA ILE A 101 4.79 -11.73 -5.07
C ILE A 101 5.20 -10.97 -6.33
N LEU A 102 6.14 -10.03 -6.20
CA LEU A 102 6.83 -9.37 -7.31
C LEU A 102 8.32 -9.39 -6.99
N ASP A 103 9.09 -10.16 -7.75
CA ASP A 103 10.52 -10.32 -7.49
C ASP A 103 11.34 -9.09 -7.92
N TYR A 104 12.66 -9.19 -7.86
CA TYR A 104 13.57 -8.09 -8.19
C TYR A 104 13.82 -7.93 -9.68
N VAL A 105 13.35 -8.88 -10.50
CA VAL A 105 13.51 -8.82 -11.95
C VAL A 105 12.23 -8.26 -12.55
N HIS A 106 12.27 -7.00 -12.99
CA HIS A 106 11.11 -6.38 -13.61
C HIS A 106 10.95 -6.86 -15.05
N GLU A 107 9.76 -7.36 -15.36
CA GLU A 107 9.36 -7.71 -16.71
C GLU A 107 8.34 -6.69 -17.23
N ASP A 108 7.96 -6.78 -18.51
CA ASP A 108 7.10 -5.77 -19.16
C ASP A 108 5.77 -5.55 -18.45
N VAL A 109 5.19 -6.60 -17.89
CA VAL A 109 3.91 -6.53 -17.18
C VAL A 109 4.07 -7.07 -15.78
N GLU A 110 3.95 -6.18 -14.80
CA GLU A 110 3.96 -6.52 -13.38
C GLU A 110 2.62 -6.16 -12.76
N TRP A 111 2.05 -7.07 -11.99
CA TRP A 111 0.73 -6.85 -11.41
C TRP A 111 0.59 -7.52 -10.04
N VAL A 112 -0.32 -6.95 -9.24
CA VAL A 112 -0.80 -7.54 -7.99
C VAL A 112 -2.31 -7.64 -8.08
N ALA A 113 -2.86 -8.78 -7.70
CA ALA A 113 -4.30 -9.00 -7.62
C ALA A 113 -4.71 -9.29 -6.19
N ILE A 114 -5.77 -8.63 -5.75
CA ILE A 114 -6.30 -8.76 -4.39
C ILE A 114 -7.75 -9.25 -4.51
N ARG A 115 -8.08 -10.28 -3.75
CA ARG A 115 -9.42 -10.88 -3.75
C ARG A 115 -9.95 -10.98 -2.34
N ARG A 116 -11.24 -10.75 -2.19
CA ARG A 116 -11.93 -10.94 -0.92
C ARG A 116 -13.35 -11.42 -1.17
N LYS A 117 -13.69 -12.55 -0.57
CA LYS A 117 -15.10 -12.95 -0.46
C LYS A 117 -15.71 -12.28 0.76
N ARG A 118 -17.02 -12.07 0.72
CA ARG A 118 -17.74 -11.43 1.82
C ARG A 118 -17.44 -12.15 3.14
N GLY A 119 -17.07 -11.38 4.17
CA GLY A 119 -16.75 -11.90 5.49
C GLY A 119 -15.33 -12.48 5.64
N GLU A 120 -14.53 -12.49 4.58
CA GLU A 120 -13.16 -12.99 4.61
C GLU A 120 -12.15 -11.85 4.59
N LYS A 121 -10.88 -12.19 4.85
CA LYS A 121 -9.74 -11.29 4.69
C LYS A 121 -9.26 -11.30 3.24
N TYR A 122 -8.36 -10.38 2.90
CA TYR A 122 -7.80 -10.24 1.56
C TYR A 122 -6.80 -11.35 1.25
N ALA A 123 -6.99 -12.01 0.12
CA ALA A 123 -6.02 -12.93 -0.46
C ALA A 123 -5.24 -12.18 -1.55
N VAL A 124 -3.92 -12.22 -1.50
CA VAL A 124 -3.05 -11.41 -2.36
C VAL A 124 -2.16 -12.30 -3.20
N SER A 125 -2.13 -12.03 -4.50
CA SER A 125 -1.22 -12.68 -5.43
C SER A 125 -0.57 -11.66 -6.35
N GLY A 126 0.58 -11.98 -6.87
CA GLY A 126 1.27 -11.18 -7.85
C GLY A 126 1.76 -12.06 -8.98
N LYS A 127 2.43 -11.44 -9.96
CA LYS A 127 2.94 -12.14 -11.13
C LYS A 127 3.89 -13.28 -10.75
N ASP A 128 4.67 -13.10 -9.70
CA ASP A 128 5.75 -14.02 -9.34
C ASP A 128 5.43 -14.91 -8.12
N GLY A 129 4.24 -14.80 -7.55
CA GLY A 129 3.87 -15.65 -6.43
C GLY A 129 2.57 -15.26 -5.73
N GLU A 130 2.24 -16.01 -4.71
CA GLU A 130 1.07 -15.76 -3.87
C GLU A 130 1.52 -15.60 -2.42
N LEU A 131 0.84 -14.72 -1.69
CA LEU A 131 1.09 -14.61 -0.25
C LEU A 131 0.50 -15.80 0.48
N LYS A 132 1.28 -16.33 1.42
CA LYS A 132 0.77 -17.27 2.42
C LYS A 132 -0.02 -16.48 3.46
N GLY A 133 -1.23 -16.95 3.76
CA GLY A 133 -2.11 -16.25 4.67
C GLY A 133 -2.81 -15.06 4.03
N LYS A 134 -3.79 -14.53 4.75
CA LYS A 134 -4.61 -13.42 4.29
C LYS A 134 -4.36 -12.17 5.14
N ILE A 135 -4.71 -11.02 4.60
CA ILE A 135 -4.50 -9.72 5.24
C ILE A 135 -5.85 -9.12 5.60
N GLY A 136 -6.01 -8.70 6.85
CA GLY A 136 -7.22 -8.02 7.29
C GLY A 136 -7.17 -6.52 7.00
N ASP A 137 -8.33 -5.91 6.85
CA ASP A 137 -8.46 -4.47 6.66
C ASP A 137 -7.85 -3.67 7.83
N ILE A 138 -7.94 -4.19 9.04
CA ILE A 138 -7.37 -3.57 10.25
C ILE A 138 -5.83 -3.69 10.33
N ASP A 139 -5.23 -4.59 9.56
CA ASP A 139 -3.80 -4.85 9.64
C ASP A 139 -2.95 -3.64 9.29
N PHE A 140 -3.45 -2.75 8.44
CA PHE A 140 -2.74 -1.52 8.07
C PHE A 140 -2.38 -0.67 9.30
N THR A 141 -3.37 -0.30 10.10
CA THR A 141 -3.11 0.54 11.27
C THR A 141 -2.29 -0.20 12.32
N ASN A 142 -2.49 -1.51 12.46
CA ASN A 142 -1.67 -2.32 13.36
C ASN A 142 -0.20 -2.35 12.93
N LEU A 143 0.08 -2.47 11.63
CA LEU A 143 1.43 -2.42 11.09
C LEU A 143 2.10 -1.07 11.34
N VAL A 144 1.36 0.01 11.10
CA VAL A 144 1.89 1.37 11.34
C VAL A 144 2.25 1.54 12.82
N CYS A 145 1.37 1.15 13.72
CA CYS A 145 1.63 1.23 15.16
C CYS A 145 2.86 0.40 15.56
N SER A 146 2.97 -0.80 15.04
CA SER A 146 4.09 -1.68 15.32
C SER A 146 5.42 -1.10 14.84
N ILE A 147 5.46 -0.63 13.59
CA ILE A 147 6.69 -0.09 12.98
C ILE A 147 7.10 1.22 13.67
N LEU A 148 6.14 2.10 13.97
CA LEU A 148 6.41 3.39 14.59
C LEU A 148 6.54 3.31 16.13
N ASP A 149 6.29 2.16 16.70
CA ASP A 149 6.35 1.92 18.15
C ASP A 149 5.41 2.86 18.93
N ILE A 150 4.16 2.87 18.51
CA ILE A 150 3.12 3.70 19.14
C ILE A 150 1.91 2.88 19.59
#